data_c5004b602ffff3d2ffb45c789df882e8
#
_entry.id   c5004b602ffff3d2ffb45c789df882e8
#
_cell.length_a   1.000
_cell.length_b   1.000
_cell.length_c   1.000
_cell.angle_alpha   90.00
_cell.angle_beta   90.00
_cell.angle_gamma   90.00
#
_symmetry.space_group_name_H-M   'P 1'
#
loop_
_entity.id
_entity.type
_entity.pdbx_description
1 polymer ?
#
loop_
_entity_poly.entity_id
_entity_poly.type
_entity_poly.pdbx_seq_one_letter_code
_entity_poly.pdbx_strand_id
1 'polypeptide(L)'
;GYDPTCGSASLLLKVADESESGMTIYGQEMDVATAALARMNMILHNNPTAEIKQGNTLSSPLFLDTNSRLKTFDFAVANPPFSFKSWSNGVDAVNDIYGRFRDYGIPPAKNGDYAFLLHIIRSLKSKGKGAVILPHGVLFRGNAEAEIRQNIIRRGYIKGIIGLPANLFYG
;
A
#
# COMPACT_ATOMS: atom_id res chain seq x y z
N GLY A 1 3.89 -10.18 5.93
CA GLY A 1 3.49 -9.54 4.67
C GLY A 1 2.29 -8.64 4.86
N TYR A 2 2.28 -7.50 4.20
CA TYR A 2 1.20 -6.51 4.31
C TYR A 2 0.76 -6.00 2.94
N ASP A 3 -0.56 -5.87 2.74
CA ASP A 3 -1.15 -5.18 1.59
C ASP A 3 -2.26 -4.23 2.07
N PRO A 4 -2.07 -2.91 1.88
CA PRO A 4 -3.04 -1.88 2.29
C PRO A 4 -4.30 -1.82 1.42
N THR A 5 -4.32 -2.51 0.27
CA THR A 5 -5.39 -2.51 -0.74
C THR A 5 -5.58 -3.91 -1.29
N CYS A 6 -5.75 -4.89 -0.38
CA CYS A 6 -5.50 -6.29 -0.69
C CYS A 6 -6.48 -6.93 -1.69
N GLY A 7 -7.59 -6.29 -2.00
CA GLY A 7 -8.58 -6.84 -2.91
C GLY A 7 -9.04 -8.23 -2.45
N SER A 8 -8.99 -9.20 -3.34
CA SER A 8 -9.25 -10.61 -3.02
C SER A 8 -8.10 -11.30 -2.26
N ALA A 9 -7.04 -10.58 -1.94
CA ALA A 9 -5.81 -11.02 -1.31
C ALA A 9 -4.94 -12.00 -2.16
N SER A 10 -5.20 -12.10 -3.46
CA SER A 10 -4.45 -13.00 -4.35
C SER A 10 -2.96 -12.67 -4.41
N LEU A 11 -2.60 -11.38 -4.36
CA LEU A 11 -1.19 -10.95 -4.34
C LEU A 11 -0.50 -11.38 -3.03
N LEU A 12 -1.19 -11.23 -1.89
CA LEU A 12 -0.68 -11.67 -0.58
C LEU A 12 -0.47 -13.18 -0.53
N LEU A 13 -1.38 -13.96 -1.11
CA LEU A 13 -1.24 -15.41 -1.20
C LEU A 13 0.00 -15.80 -1.99
N LYS A 14 0.25 -15.16 -3.14
CA LYS A 14 1.46 -15.40 -3.93
C LYS A 14 2.73 -15.11 -3.15
N VAL A 15 2.77 -14.02 -2.40
CA VAL A 15 3.92 -13.67 -1.55
C VAL A 15 4.10 -14.67 -0.40
N ALA A 16 3.00 -15.16 0.16
CA ALA A 16 3.06 -16.20 1.21
C ALA A 16 3.59 -17.52 0.70
N ASP A 17 3.15 -17.94 -0.50
CA ASP A 17 3.61 -19.17 -1.16
C ASP A 17 5.12 -19.16 -1.46
N GLU A 18 5.70 -17.99 -1.77
CA GLU A 18 7.14 -17.81 -2.01
C GLU A 18 7.97 -17.74 -0.71
N SER A 19 7.34 -17.73 0.45
CA SER A 19 8.04 -17.66 1.73
C SER A 19 8.37 -19.04 2.27
N GLU A 20 9.62 -19.46 2.17
CA GLU A 20 10.12 -20.77 2.66
C GLU A 20 9.89 -20.97 4.17
N SER A 21 9.94 -19.90 4.95
CA SER A 21 9.79 -19.94 6.43
C SER A 21 8.37 -19.65 6.91
N GLY A 22 7.43 -19.43 5.96
CA GLY A 22 6.10 -18.91 6.28
C GLY A 22 6.12 -17.43 6.67
N MET A 23 4.96 -16.78 6.61
CA MET A 23 4.81 -15.39 7.07
C MET A 23 3.42 -15.14 7.61
N THR A 24 3.31 -14.23 8.56
CA THR A 24 2.02 -13.68 8.97
C THR A 24 1.52 -12.69 7.93
N ILE A 25 0.27 -12.80 7.55
CA ILE A 25 -0.36 -12.00 6.48
C ILE A 25 -1.30 -10.98 7.09
N TYR A 26 -1.19 -9.75 6.62
CA TYR A 26 -2.02 -8.62 7.00
C TYR A 26 -2.55 -7.93 5.74
N GLY A 27 -3.86 -7.75 5.64
CA GLY A 27 -4.50 -7.07 4.52
C GLY A 27 -5.56 -6.09 4.97
N GLN A 28 -5.68 -4.96 4.28
CA GLN A 28 -6.79 -4.04 4.46
C GLN A 28 -7.48 -3.81 3.13
N GLU A 29 -8.83 -3.87 3.15
CA GLU A 29 -9.66 -3.68 1.95
C GLU A 29 -10.85 -2.79 2.28
N MET A 30 -11.12 -1.81 1.43
CA MET A 30 -12.19 -0.84 1.67
C MET A 30 -13.58 -1.43 1.42
N ASP A 31 -13.74 -2.25 0.37
CA ASP A 31 -15.02 -2.84 0.01
C ASP A 31 -15.36 -4.04 0.89
N VAL A 32 -16.58 -4.05 1.44
CA VAL A 32 -17.03 -5.06 2.39
C VAL A 32 -17.08 -6.46 1.76
N ALA A 33 -17.64 -6.56 0.54
CA ALA A 33 -17.79 -7.84 -0.14
C ALA A 33 -16.42 -8.40 -0.55
N THR A 34 -15.55 -7.55 -1.06
CA THR A 34 -14.18 -7.92 -1.43
C THR A 34 -13.35 -8.34 -0.22
N ALA A 35 -13.49 -7.65 0.92
CA ALA A 35 -12.83 -8.04 2.17
C ALA A 35 -13.33 -9.41 2.69
N ALA A 36 -14.62 -9.71 2.53
CA ALA A 36 -15.16 -11.03 2.86
C ALA A 36 -14.59 -12.11 1.95
N LEU A 37 -14.51 -11.85 0.63
CA LEU A 37 -13.89 -12.75 -0.33
C LEU A 37 -12.41 -13.00 0.01
N ALA A 38 -11.66 -11.96 0.38
CA ALA A 38 -10.27 -12.09 0.80
C ALA A 38 -10.11 -13.03 2.00
N ARG A 39 -10.98 -12.91 3.02
CA ARG A 39 -10.96 -13.83 4.18
C ARG A 39 -11.24 -15.27 3.77
N MET A 40 -12.22 -15.48 2.90
CA MET A 40 -12.51 -16.82 2.36
C MET A 40 -11.30 -17.40 1.61
N ASN A 41 -10.67 -16.61 0.75
CA ASN A 41 -9.47 -17.02 0.02
C ASN A 41 -8.33 -17.41 0.98
N MET A 42 -8.11 -16.67 2.05
CA MET A 42 -7.09 -17.00 3.05
C MET A 42 -7.35 -18.38 3.67
N ILE A 43 -8.61 -18.69 4.04
CA ILE A 43 -9.00 -19.99 4.60
C ILE A 43 -8.79 -21.11 3.58
N LEU A 44 -9.28 -20.93 2.35
CA LEU A 44 -9.19 -21.93 1.28
C LEU A 44 -7.74 -22.26 0.88
N HIS A 45 -6.82 -21.30 1.05
CA HIS A 45 -5.39 -21.46 0.76
C HIS A 45 -4.54 -21.71 2.02
N ASN A 46 -5.12 -22.31 3.07
CA ASN A 46 -4.41 -22.69 4.30
C ASN A 46 -3.69 -21.55 5.04
N ASN A 47 -4.23 -20.33 4.96
CA ASN A 47 -3.75 -19.18 5.71
C ASN A 47 -4.81 -18.64 6.69
N PRO A 48 -5.39 -19.48 7.58
CA PRO A 48 -6.52 -19.09 8.45
C PRO A 48 -6.13 -18.05 9.51
N THR A 49 -4.84 -17.87 9.75
CA THR A 49 -4.30 -16.88 10.70
C THR A 49 -4.08 -15.51 10.07
N ALA A 50 -4.37 -15.33 8.78
CA ALA A 50 -4.27 -14.06 8.12
C ALA A 50 -5.27 -13.04 8.69
N GLU A 51 -4.81 -11.83 8.96
CA GLU A 51 -5.64 -10.75 9.43
C GLU A 51 -6.09 -9.86 8.27
N ILE A 52 -7.34 -10.01 7.81
CA ILE A 52 -7.94 -9.15 6.80
C ILE A 52 -8.95 -8.21 7.48
N LYS A 53 -8.68 -6.91 7.43
CA LYS A 53 -9.53 -5.88 8.02
C LYS A 53 -10.24 -5.06 6.93
N GLN A 54 -11.53 -4.78 7.16
CA GLN A 54 -12.32 -3.96 6.27
C GLN A 54 -12.22 -2.48 6.68
N GLY A 55 -11.88 -1.61 5.75
CA GLY A 55 -11.81 -0.17 5.94
C GLY A 55 -10.91 0.53 4.95
N ASN A 56 -11.06 1.85 4.84
CA ASN A 56 -10.22 2.67 3.97
C ASN A 56 -8.85 2.91 4.64
N THR A 57 -7.80 2.36 4.05
CA THR A 57 -6.43 2.44 4.55
C THR A 57 -5.90 3.87 4.68
N LEU A 58 -6.32 4.78 3.81
CA LEU A 58 -5.79 6.15 3.84
C LEU A 58 -6.44 6.99 4.92
N SER A 59 -7.77 6.90 5.09
CA SER A 59 -8.50 7.67 6.11
C SER A 59 -8.55 6.99 7.47
N SER A 60 -8.52 5.64 7.49
CA SER A 60 -8.63 4.84 8.71
C SER A 60 -7.74 3.60 8.63
N PRO A 61 -6.42 3.76 8.76
CA PRO A 61 -5.53 2.60 8.84
C PRO A 61 -5.83 1.79 10.10
N LEU A 62 -6.00 0.47 9.94
CA LEU A 62 -6.45 -0.42 11.01
C LEU A 62 -5.31 -1.28 11.59
N PHE A 63 -4.13 -1.26 10.98
CA PHE A 63 -2.94 -1.90 11.52
C PHE A 63 -2.06 -0.87 12.20
N LEU A 64 -2.22 -0.77 13.52
CA LEU A 64 -1.50 0.16 14.37
C LEU A 64 -0.67 -0.60 15.41
N ASP A 65 0.40 0.02 15.88
CA ASP A 65 1.15 -0.44 17.04
C ASP A 65 0.50 0.00 18.36
N THR A 66 1.08 -0.39 19.49
CA THR A 66 0.60 -0.04 20.84
C THR A 66 0.58 1.47 21.13
N ASN A 67 1.28 2.27 20.33
CA ASN A 67 1.33 3.72 20.45
C ASN A 67 0.47 4.43 19.39
N SER A 68 -0.48 3.71 18.79
CA SER A 68 -1.37 4.22 17.73
C SER A 68 -0.64 4.76 16.50
N ARG A 69 0.59 4.28 16.24
CA ARG A 69 1.33 4.56 15.01
C ARG A 69 1.10 3.42 14.02
N LEU A 70 1.36 3.67 12.73
CA LEU A 70 1.31 2.60 11.74
C LEU A 70 2.20 1.43 12.15
N LYS A 71 1.64 0.22 12.18
CA LYS A 71 2.40 -1.02 12.33
C LYS A 71 3.38 -1.14 11.17
N THR A 72 4.57 -1.64 11.45
CA THR A 72 5.61 -1.81 10.43
C THR A 72 5.83 -3.28 10.10
N PHE A 73 6.13 -3.54 8.84
CA PHE A 73 6.21 -4.88 8.27
C PHE A 73 7.56 -5.13 7.57
N ASP A 74 7.95 -6.39 7.48
CA ASP A 74 9.16 -6.80 6.76
C ASP A 74 8.95 -6.73 5.25
N PHE A 75 7.73 -7.05 4.79
CA PHE A 75 7.34 -7.00 3.38
C PHE A 75 6.00 -6.30 3.22
N ALA A 76 5.91 -5.45 2.20
CA ALA A 76 4.64 -4.87 1.77
C ALA A 76 4.50 -5.03 0.25
N VAL A 77 3.32 -5.43 -0.19
CA VAL A 77 2.99 -5.53 -1.62
C VAL A 77 1.66 -4.87 -1.85
N ALA A 78 1.48 -4.23 -2.99
CA ALA A 78 0.19 -3.64 -3.32
C ALA A 78 -0.01 -3.45 -4.83
N ASN A 79 -1.25 -3.60 -5.22
CA ASN A 79 -1.77 -3.10 -6.48
C ASN A 79 -2.93 -2.13 -6.17
N PRO A 80 -2.63 -0.90 -5.74
CA PRO A 80 -3.65 0.06 -5.35
C PRO A 80 -4.48 0.53 -6.56
N PRO A 81 -5.69 1.07 -6.33
CA PRO A 81 -6.49 1.63 -7.41
C PRO A 81 -5.74 2.81 -8.06
N PHE A 82 -5.57 2.74 -9.39
CA PHE A 82 -4.81 3.73 -10.16
C PHE A 82 -5.53 5.08 -10.20
N SER A 83 -4.77 6.15 -9.99
CA SER A 83 -5.25 7.53 -10.08
C SER A 83 -6.50 7.80 -9.26
N PHE A 84 -6.61 7.22 -8.09
CA PHE A 84 -7.78 7.32 -7.22
C PHE A 84 -8.03 8.77 -6.79
N LYS A 85 -9.12 9.35 -7.30
CA LYS A 85 -9.42 10.78 -7.16
C LYS A 85 -9.91 11.17 -5.76
N SER A 86 -10.51 10.24 -5.03
CA SER A 86 -11.12 10.50 -3.72
C SER A 86 -10.24 10.06 -2.56
N TRP A 87 -8.94 9.92 -2.79
CA TRP A 87 -8.00 9.41 -1.80
C TRP A 87 -7.96 10.24 -0.51
N SER A 88 -8.18 11.56 -0.63
CA SER A 88 -8.10 12.51 0.48
C SER A 88 -9.39 12.62 1.30
N ASN A 89 -10.47 11.93 0.90
CA ASN A 89 -11.72 11.95 1.68
C ASN A 89 -11.48 11.35 3.06
N GLY A 90 -11.70 12.16 4.09
CA GLY A 90 -11.47 11.79 5.49
C GLY A 90 -9.98 11.74 5.89
N VAL A 91 -9.08 12.28 5.05
CA VAL A 91 -7.64 12.38 5.34
C VAL A 91 -7.27 13.83 5.60
N ASP A 92 -6.76 14.14 6.79
CA ASP A 92 -6.06 15.41 7.03
C ASP A 92 -4.59 15.23 6.61
N ALA A 93 -4.31 15.58 5.35
CA ALA A 93 -2.99 15.37 4.79
C ALA A 93 -1.94 16.37 5.35
N VAL A 94 -2.37 17.54 5.81
CA VAL A 94 -1.49 18.56 6.40
C VAL A 94 -1.04 18.14 7.80
N ASN A 95 -1.98 17.63 8.60
CA ASN A 95 -1.73 17.20 9.98
C ASN A 95 -1.81 15.67 10.11
N ASP A 96 -1.30 14.95 9.13
CA ASP A 96 -1.36 13.49 9.13
C ASP A 96 -0.64 12.91 10.37
N ILE A 97 -1.44 12.40 11.30
CA ILE A 97 -0.95 11.85 12.58
C ILE A 97 -0.02 10.65 12.40
N TYR A 98 -0.08 9.99 11.25
CA TYR A 98 0.80 8.86 10.92
C TYR A 98 2.12 9.32 10.29
N GLY A 99 2.27 10.60 9.96
CA GLY A 99 3.49 11.19 9.40
C GLY A 99 3.85 10.68 8.01
N ARG A 100 2.84 10.30 7.19
CA ARG A 100 3.06 9.75 5.85
C ARG A 100 3.59 10.77 4.86
N PHE A 101 3.15 12.03 5.00
CA PHE A 101 3.39 13.10 4.02
C PHE A 101 4.45 14.12 4.45
N ARG A 102 4.71 14.23 5.77
CA ARG A 102 5.55 15.26 6.38
C ARG A 102 6.89 15.47 5.67
N ASP A 103 7.56 14.37 5.33
CA ASP A 103 8.93 14.41 4.82
C ASP A 103 9.03 14.35 3.29
N TYR A 104 7.91 14.23 2.62
CA TYR A 104 7.87 13.98 1.18
C TYR A 104 7.10 15.05 0.41
N GLY A 105 6.05 15.58 0.97
CA GLY A 105 5.05 16.44 0.34
C GLY A 105 3.68 15.78 0.26
N ILE A 106 2.64 16.59 0.06
CA ILE A 106 1.25 16.13 0.00
C ILE A 106 0.90 15.77 -1.44
N PRO A 107 0.41 14.55 -1.72
CA PRO A 107 -0.03 14.17 -3.04
C PRO A 107 -1.16 15.07 -3.57
N PRO A 108 -1.27 15.25 -4.89
CA PRO A 108 -2.32 16.09 -5.47
C PRO A 108 -3.71 15.53 -5.13
N ALA A 109 -4.66 16.41 -4.82
CA ALA A 109 -6.01 16.04 -4.37
C ALA A 109 -6.76 15.09 -5.32
N LYS A 110 -6.44 15.13 -6.61
CA LYS A 110 -7.11 14.33 -7.65
C LYS A 110 -6.37 13.06 -8.04
N ASN A 111 -5.28 12.70 -7.33
CA ASN A 111 -4.49 11.53 -7.64
C ASN A 111 -3.83 10.93 -6.39
N GLY A 112 -4.27 9.73 -6.02
CA GLY A 112 -3.83 9.02 -4.82
C GLY A 112 -2.62 8.09 -5.00
N ASP A 113 -2.03 7.98 -6.20
CA ASP A 113 -0.95 7.01 -6.44
C ASP A 113 0.18 7.14 -5.40
N TYR A 114 0.65 8.37 -5.18
CA TYR A 114 1.67 8.63 -4.17
C TYR A 114 1.16 8.53 -2.72
N ALA A 115 -0.14 8.72 -2.46
CA ALA A 115 -0.68 8.55 -1.12
C ALA A 115 -0.55 7.09 -0.66
N PHE A 116 -0.86 6.13 -1.52
CA PHE A 116 -0.64 4.71 -1.24
C PHE A 116 0.83 4.36 -1.12
N LEU A 117 1.68 4.86 -2.02
CA LEU A 117 3.12 4.61 -1.96
C LEU A 117 3.74 5.12 -0.65
N LEU A 118 3.40 6.34 -0.22
CA LEU A 118 3.89 6.92 1.04
C LEU A 118 3.35 6.19 2.27
N HIS A 119 2.09 5.71 2.22
CA HIS A 119 1.56 4.83 3.27
C HIS A 119 2.39 3.55 3.38
N ILE A 120 2.71 2.91 2.27
CA ILE A 120 3.53 1.69 2.24
C ILE A 120 4.93 1.97 2.78
N ILE A 121 5.60 3.02 2.30
CA ILE A 121 6.93 3.40 2.80
C ILE A 121 6.90 3.59 4.33
N ARG A 122 5.86 4.25 4.86
CA ARG A 122 5.71 4.47 6.31
C ARG A 122 5.40 3.19 7.08
N SER A 123 4.85 2.19 6.41
CA SER A 123 4.51 0.87 6.99
C SER A 123 5.63 -0.16 6.84
N LEU A 124 6.81 0.20 6.35
CA LEU A 124 7.96 -0.69 6.27
C LEU A 124 8.88 -0.53 7.48
N LYS A 125 9.42 -1.65 7.96
CA LYS A 125 10.55 -1.65 8.89
C LYS A 125 11.80 -1.07 8.22
N SER A 126 12.83 -0.71 8.98
CA SER A 126 14.07 -0.10 8.45
C SER A 126 14.78 -0.98 7.40
N LYS A 127 14.65 -2.27 7.47
CA LYS A 127 15.17 -3.24 6.48
C LYS A 127 14.06 -3.86 5.62
N GLY A 128 12.83 -3.39 5.79
CA GLY A 128 11.67 -3.87 5.07
C GLY A 128 11.76 -3.59 3.57
N LYS A 129 11.07 -4.40 2.77
CA LYS A 129 11.02 -4.29 1.32
C LYS A 129 9.57 -4.13 0.87
N GLY A 130 9.35 -3.29 -0.14
CA GLY A 130 8.04 -3.09 -0.75
C GLY A 130 8.07 -3.29 -2.25
N ALA A 131 7.00 -3.85 -2.80
CA ALA A 131 6.74 -3.91 -4.24
C ALA A 131 5.33 -3.36 -4.51
N VAL A 132 5.23 -2.35 -5.35
CA VAL A 132 3.97 -1.64 -5.61
C VAL A 132 3.78 -1.47 -7.11
N ILE A 133 2.61 -1.84 -7.59
CA ILE A 133 2.22 -1.60 -8.98
C ILE A 133 1.59 -0.22 -9.06
N LEU A 134 2.11 0.62 -9.94
CA LEU A 134 1.64 1.99 -10.11
C LEU A 134 1.53 2.33 -11.61
N PRO A 135 0.65 3.26 -12.01
CA PRO A 135 0.62 3.75 -13.38
C PRO A 135 1.92 4.49 -13.68
N HIS A 136 2.47 4.32 -14.88
CA HIS A 136 3.78 4.87 -15.17
C HIS A 136 3.85 6.40 -15.21
N GLY A 137 2.70 7.08 -15.18
CA GLY A 137 2.61 8.52 -14.95
C GLY A 137 3.32 9.01 -13.68
N VAL A 138 3.45 8.16 -12.64
CA VAL A 138 4.19 8.50 -11.41
C VAL A 138 5.66 8.84 -11.69
N LEU A 139 6.23 8.37 -12.81
CA LEU A 139 7.63 8.61 -13.16
C LEU A 139 7.88 10.01 -13.75
N PHE A 140 6.86 10.67 -14.33
CA PHE A 140 7.06 11.92 -15.07
C PHE A 140 6.07 13.04 -14.75
N ARG A 141 4.95 12.78 -14.06
CA ARG A 141 4.04 13.86 -13.67
C ARG A 141 4.75 14.90 -12.80
N GLY A 142 4.45 16.18 -13.07
CA GLY A 142 5.09 17.33 -12.43
C GLY A 142 4.46 17.77 -11.10
N ASN A 143 4.76 19.01 -10.69
CA ASN A 143 4.25 19.65 -9.47
C ASN A 143 4.49 18.82 -8.19
N ALA A 144 3.47 18.65 -7.35
CA ALA A 144 3.58 17.94 -6.08
C ALA A 144 4.16 16.51 -6.22
N GLU A 145 3.79 15.79 -7.30
CA GLU A 145 4.33 14.44 -7.52
C GLU A 145 5.82 14.46 -7.87
N ALA A 146 6.30 15.49 -8.56
CA ALA A 146 7.73 15.65 -8.85
C ALA A 146 8.52 15.87 -7.55
N GLU A 147 8.01 16.68 -6.64
CA GLU A 147 8.61 16.93 -5.33
C GLU A 147 8.68 15.64 -4.50
N ILE A 148 7.56 14.92 -4.39
CA ILE A 148 7.50 13.66 -3.65
C ILE A 148 8.51 12.65 -4.22
N ARG A 149 8.51 12.48 -5.54
CA ARG A 149 9.44 11.59 -6.25
C ARG A 149 10.90 11.96 -5.96
N GLN A 150 11.25 13.25 -6.02
CA GLN A 150 12.58 13.73 -5.71
C GLN A 150 12.98 13.39 -4.26
N ASN A 151 12.07 13.57 -3.30
CA ASN A 151 12.32 13.26 -1.90
C ASN A 151 12.51 11.75 -1.66
N ILE A 152 11.75 10.90 -2.34
CA ILE A 152 11.92 9.43 -2.27
C ILE A 152 13.27 9.01 -2.87
N ILE A 153 13.66 9.58 -4.02
CA ILE A 153 14.93 9.29 -4.69
C ILE A 153 16.11 9.72 -3.82
N ARG A 154 16.08 10.92 -3.26
CA ARG A 154 17.16 11.44 -2.38
C ARG A 154 17.39 10.57 -1.15
N ARG A 155 16.36 9.89 -0.65
CA ARG A 155 16.45 8.95 0.48
C ARG A 155 16.96 7.57 0.10
N GLY A 156 17.15 7.31 -1.19
CA GLY A 156 17.67 6.03 -1.67
C GLY A 156 16.71 4.85 -1.48
N TYR A 157 15.39 5.09 -1.44
CA TYR A 157 14.43 4.03 -1.16
C TYR A 157 14.08 3.18 -2.39
N ILE A 158 14.32 3.69 -3.59
CA ILE A 158 14.01 2.97 -4.83
C ILE A 158 15.15 2.01 -5.15
N LYS A 159 14.84 0.71 -5.15
CA LYS A 159 15.79 -0.34 -5.54
C LYS A 159 15.77 -0.63 -7.03
N GLY A 160 14.63 -0.49 -7.66
CA GLY A 160 14.45 -0.76 -9.07
C GLY A 160 13.07 -0.39 -9.54
N ILE A 161 12.93 -0.25 -10.84
CA ILE A 161 11.67 0.01 -11.53
C ILE A 161 11.58 -1.01 -12.66
N ILE A 162 10.47 -1.74 -12.70
CA ILE A 162 10.21 -2.76 -13.72
C ILE A 162 9.06 -2.26 -14.59
N GLY A 163 9.32 -2.06 -15.87
CA GLY A 163 8.28 -1.74 -16.84
C GLY A 163 7.44 -2.97 -17.15
N LEU A 164 6.13 -2.83 -17.01
CA LEU A 164 5.18 -3.89 -17.34
C LEU A 164 4.55 -3.61 -18.71
N PRO A 165 4.21 -4.64 -19.49
CA PRO A 165 3.55 -4.45 -20.77
C PRO A 165 2.17 -3.80 -20.62
N ALA A 166 1.73 -3.11 -21.67
CA ALA A 166 0.40 -2.52 -21.70
C ALA A 166 -0.69 -3.61 -21.63
N ASN A 167 -1.84 -3.24 -21.12
CA ASN A 167 -3.04 -4.11 -21.00
C ASN A 167 -2.83 -5.35 -20.09
N LEU A 168 -1.87 -5.31 -19.19
CA LEU A 168 -1.68 -6.38 -18.21
C LEU A 168 -2.73 -6.35 -17.09
N PHE A 169 -3.26 -5.19 -16.78
CA PHE A 169 -4.29 -4.98 -15.78
C PHE A 169 -5.55 -4.42 -16.44
N TYR A 170 -6.66 -5.12 -16.21
CA TYR A 170 -8.00 -4.66 -16.62
C TYR A 170 -8.56 -3.80 -15.50
N GLY A 171 -8.91 -2.55 -15.79
CA GLY A 171 -9.51 -1.61 -14.85
C GLY A 171 -9.90 -0.33 -15.53
#